data_cd9b385f36427b0f3b1d4ca122ea2705
#
_entry.id   cd9b385f36427b0f3b1d4ca122ea2705
#
_cell.length_a   1.000
_cell.length_b   1.000
_cell.length_c   1.000
_cell.angle_alpha   90.00
_cell.angle_beta   90.00
_cell.angle_gamma   90.00
#
_symmetry.space_group_name_H-M   'P 1'
#
loop_
_entity.id
_entity.type
_entity.pdbx_description
1 polymer ?
#
loop_
_entity_poly.entity_id
_entity_poly.type
_entity_poly.pdbx_seq_one_letter_code
_entity_poly.pdbx_strand_id
1 'polypeptide(L)'
;HTYTIFNDPVDFEIHVKKPTDLIVFFSHYIPFSGLVFFKNSLQWETIKHAFGVTTEVMKVCIPENERSKCRWSARSHVFIWVVTIMCSIYFQSWLPVLFIVLPNFYGKTLVMLMGLTQHAGLQEDIKDHRLTTRTVYLNPIFSFLYWHMEYHVEHHMFPQVPSYNLKKLHALIKDQMPPARKGLW
;
A
#
# COMPACT_ATOMS: atom_id res chain seq x y z
N HIS A 1 -4.43 4.24 -7.94
CA HIS A 1 -3.54 5.37 -8.27
C HIS A 1 -4.06 6.30 -9.38
N THR A 2 -5.18 6.01 -9.99
CA THR A 2 -5.70 6.83 -11.11
C THR A 2 -6.60 7.95 -10.61
N TYR A 3 -7.18 7.82 -9.43
CA TYR A 3 -8.16 8.76 -8.89
C TYR A 3 -8.01 8.86 -7.38
N THR A 4 -7.70 10.04 -6.89
CA THR A 4 -7.89 10.44 -5.49
C THR A 4 -9.28 11.07 -5.36
N ILE A 5 -10.33 10.36 -5.78
CA ILE A 5 -11.67 10.92 -5.89
C ILE A 5 -12.59 10.21 -4.90
N PHE A 6 -13.32 10.98 -4.10
CA PHE A 6 -14.33 10.52 -3.13
C PHE A 6 -15.38 9.55 -3.70
N ASN A 7 -15.49 9.48 -5.01
CA ASN A 7 -16.41 8.60 -5.72
C ASN A 7 -15.75 7.31 -6.21
N ASP A 8 -14.47 7.08 -5.90
CA ASP A 8 -13.83 5.81 -6.21
C ASP A 8 -14.23 4.78 -5.14
N PRO A 9 -15.02 3.75 -5.46
CA PRO A 9 -15.42 2.72 -4.48
C PRO A 9 -14.24 1.89 -3.98
N VAL A 10 -13.05 2.13 -4.52
CA VAL A 10 -11.82 1.38 -4.23
C VAL A 10 -10.75 2.25 -3.59
N ASP A 11 -11.10 3.47 -3.19
CA ASP A 11 -10.17 4.33 -2.49
C ASP A 11 -9.86 3.75 -1.11
N PHE A 12 -8.61 3.35 -0.93
CA PHE A 12 -8.08 2.83 0.34
C PHE A 12 -7.49 3.94 1.23
N GLU A 13 -7.57 5.20 0.82
CA GLU A 13 -7.13 6.31 1.64
C GLU A 13 -8.12 6.50 2.80
N ILE A 14 -7.56 6.72 3.99
CA ILE A 14 -8.36 6.91 5.18
C ILE A 14 -8.75 8.38 5.27
N HIS A 15 -9.96 8.68 4.84
CA HIS A 15 -10.51 10.03 4.95
C HIS A 15 -11.01 10.30 6.36
N VAL A 16 -10.50 11.37 6.95
CA VAL A 16 -10.94 11.84 8.27
C VAL A 16 -12.05 12.87 8.08
N LYS A 17 -13.32 12.41 8.11
CA LYS A 17 -14.51 13.27 7.97
C LYS A 17 -15.14 13.61 9.32
N LYS A 18 -14.99 12.75 10.31
CA LYS A 18 -15.57 12.89 11.66
C LYS A 18 -14.47 12.72 12.72
N PRO A 19 -14.61 13.30 13.90
CA PRO A 19 -13.63 13.12 14.99
C PRO A 19 -13.36 11.65 15.33
N THR A 20 -14.36 10.78 15.19
CA THR A 20 -14.23 9.33 15.40
C THR A 20 -13.31 8.66 14.39
N ASP A 21 -13.19 9.21 13.18
CA ASP A 21 -12.34 8.67 12.14
C ASP A 21 -10.85 8.83 12.50
N LEU A 22 -10.51 9.84 13.31
CA LEU A 22 -9.17 10.00 13.88
C LEU A 22 -8.77 8.80 14.74
N ILE A 23 -9.70 8.24 15.52
CA ILE A 23 -9.43 7.05 16.33
C ILE A 23 -9.10 5.86 15.42
N VAL A 24 -9.89 5.67 14.37
CA VAL A 24 -9.66 4.63 13.38
C VAL A 24 -8.34 4.87 12.66
N PHE A 25 -8.08 6.10 12.23
CA PHE A 25 -6.83 6.51 11.58
C PHE A 25 -5.62 6.19 12.47
N PHE A 26 -5.60 6.68 13.72
CA PHE A 26 -4.49 6.43 14.64
C PHE A 26 -4.36 4.97 15.04
N SER A 27 -5.46 4.22 15.11
CA SER A 27 -5.39 2.78 15.41
C SER A 27 -4.60 1.99 14.37
N HIS A 28 -4.53 2.45 13.11
CA HIS A 28 -3.73 1.80 12.07
C HIS A 28 -2.22 1.93 12.30
N TYR A 29 -1.77 2.85 13.16
CA TYR A 29 -0.35 2.96 13.55
C TYR A 29 0.05 1.96 14.64
N ILE A 30 -0.91 1.30 15.27
CA ILE A 30 -0.64 0.27 16.27
C ILE A 30 -0.23 -1.02 15.54
N PRO A 31 0.93 -1.60 15.84
CA PRO A 31 1.32 -2.89 15.28
C PRO A 31 0.21 -3.94 15.48
N PHE A 32 -0.01 -4.76 14.47
CA PHE A 32 -1.07 -5.78 14.46
C PHE A 32 -2.52 -5.29 14.42
N SER A 33 -2.79 -3.99 14.34
CA SER A 33 -4.15 -3.47 14.14
C SER A 33 -4.83 -4.05 12.88
N GLY A 34 -4.05 -4.47 11.89
CA GLY A 34 -4.53 -5.19 10.71
C GLY A 34 -5.30 -6.49 11.03
N LEU A 35 -5.10 -7.08 12.23
CA LEU A 35 -5.90 -8.21 12.69
C LEU A 35 -7.33 -7.78 13.08
N VAL A 36 -7.47 -6.60 13.69
CA VAL A 36 -8.78 -6.04 14.09
C VAL A 36 -9.58 -5.64 12.85
N PHE A 37 -8.93 -5.03 11.88
CA PHE A 37 -9.54 -4.57 10.63
C PHE A 37 -9.41 -5.58 9.49
N PHE A 38 -9.21 -6.86 9.79
CA PHE A 38 -8.91 -7.91 8.82
C PHE A 38 -9.94 -7.98 7.68
N LYS A 39 -11.23 -7.86 7.98
CA LYS A 39 -12.31 -7.91 6.98
C LYS A 39 -12.26 -6.79 5.94
N ASN A 40 -11.58 -5.68 6.25
CA ASN A 40 -11.40 -4.53 5.37
C ASN A 40 -9.94 -4.45 4.86
N SER A 41 -9.19 -5.56 4.93
CA SER A 41 -7.78 -5.59 4.55
C SER A 41 -7.58 -6.21 3.17
N LEU A 42 -6.44 -5.87 2.55
CA LEU A 42 -6.00 -6.52 1.31
C LEU A 42 -5.79 -8.03 1.47
N GLN A 43 -5.42 -8.49 2.66
CA GLN A 43 -5.28 -9.90 2.99
C GLN A 43 -6.62 -10.63 2.87
N TRP A 44 -7.70 -10.01 3.36
CA TRP A 44 -9.05 -10.57 3.22
C TRP A 44 -9.52 -10.58 1.77
N GLU A 45 -9.25 -9.53 1.00
CA GLU A 45 -9.50 -9.51 -0.44
C GLU A 45 -8.73 -10.64 -1.16
N THR A 46 -7.44 -10.83 -0.82
CA THR A 46 -6.62 -11.92 -1.38
C THR A 46 -7.25 -13.29 -1.11
N ILE A 47 -7.73 -13.53 0.12
CA ILE A 47 -8.42 -14.80 0.46
C ILE A 47 -9.69 -14.95 -0.39
N LYS A 48 -10.54 -13.93 -0.46
CA LYS A 48 -11.76 -13.98 -1.30
C LYS A 48 -11.44 -14.31 -2.77
N HIS A 49 -10.42 -13.65 -3.34
CA HIS A 49 -9.98 -13.89 -4.72
C HIS A 49 -9.46 -15.32 -4.92
N ALA A 50 -8.73 -15.87 -3.95
CA ALA A 50 -8.25 -17.27 -4.00
C ALA A 50 -9.40 -18.28 -4.08
N PHE A 51 -10.50 -18.01 -3.35
CA PHE A 51 -11.73 -18.80 -3.40
C PHE A 51 -12.64 -18.47 -4.60
N GLY A 52 -12.18 -17.62 -5.52
CA GLY A 52 -12.89 -17.32 -6.77
C GLY A 52 -13.91 -16.18 -6.69
N VAL A 53 -14.05 -15.52 -5.54
CA VAL A 53 -14.97 -14.40 -5.36
C VAL A 53 -14.49 -13.20 -6.19
N THR A 54 -15.38 -12.62 -6.99
CA THR A 54 -15.13 -11.37 -7.72
C THR A 54 -15.64 -10.21 -6.89
N THR A 55 -14.71 -9.49 -6.24
CA THR A 55 -15.05 -8.32 -5.40
C THR A 55 -15.17 -7.05 -6.23
N GLU A 56 -15.72 -5.97 -5.64
CA GLU A 56 -15.79 -4.67 -6.31
C GLU A 56 -14.40 -4.16 -6.69
N VAL A 57 -13.40 -4.33 -5.81
CA VAL A 57 -12.00 -4.01 -6.10
C VAL A 57 -11.53 -4.72 -7.38
N MET A 58 -11.79 -6.01 -7.50
CA MET A 58 -11.41 -6.77 -8.71
C MET A 58 -12.16 -6.28 -9.95
N LYS A 59 -13.44 -5.91 -9.82
CA LYS A 59 -14.23 -5.43 -10.97
C LYS A 59 -13.71 -4.11 -11.51
N VAL A 60 -13.33 -3.19 -10.61
CA VAL A 60 -12.88 -1.84 -10.98
C VAL A 60 -11.41 -1.86 -11.47
N CYS A 61 -10.53 -2.58 -10.76
CA CYS A 61 -9.09 -2.51 -11.01
C CYS A 61 -8.56 -3.52 -12.02
N ILE A 62 -9.28 -4.64 -12.25
CA ILE A 62 -8.78 -5.74 -13.06
C ILE A 62 -9.68 -5.98 -14.28
N PRO A 63 -9.15 -5.82 -15.51
CA PRO A 63 -9.86 -6.18 -16.73
C PRO A 63 -10.37 -7.62 -16.69
N GLU A 64 -11.50 -7.89 -17.29
CA GLU A 64 -12.20 -9.18 -17.17
C GLU A 64 -11.35 -10.36 -17.63
N ASN A 65 -10.65 -10.18 -18.74
CA ASN A 65 -9.72 -11.18 -19.31
C ASN A 65 -8.50 -11.46 -18.42
N GLU A 66 -8.15 -10.57 -17.47
CA GLU A 66 -7.01 -10.72 -16.55
C GLU A 66 -7.41 -11.24 -15.16
N ARG A 67 -8.70 -11.29 -14.84
CA ARG A 67 -9.20 -11.75 -13.53
C ARG A 67 -8.76 -13.16 -13.16
N SER A 68 -8.58 -14.04 -14.15
CA SER A 68 -8.07 -15.39 -13.93
C SER A 68 -6.64 -15.35 -13.37
N LYS A 69 -5.77 -14.52 -13.92
CA LYS A 69 -4.38 -14.37 -13.45
C LYS A 69 -4.35 -13.83 -12.02
N CYS A 70 -5.21 -12.84 -11.69
CA CYS A 70 -5.35 -12.32 -10.34
C CYS A 70 -5.76 -13.42 -9.34
N ARG A 71 -6.72 -14.27 -9.69
CA ARG A 71 -7.13 -15.41 -8.86
C ARG A 71 -6.00 -16.42 -8.64
N TRP A 72 -5.23 -16.72 -9.68
CA TRP A 72 -4.07 -17.61 -9.55
C TRP A 72 -2.98 -17.01 -8.67
N SER A 73 -2.70 -15.73 -8.82
CA SER A 73 -1.79 -15.01 -7.92
C SER A 73 -2.27 -15.07 -6.46
N ALA A 74 -3.55 -14.82 -6.22
CA ALA A 74 -4.14 -14.92 -4.89
C ALA A 74 -4.03 -16.33 -4.28
N ARG A 75 -4.28 -17.38 -5.09
CA ARG A 75 -4.11 -18.77 -4.66
C ARG A 75 -2.67 -19.09 -4.29
N SER A 76 -1.71 -18.59 -5.07
CA SER A 76 -0.28 -18.75 -4.76
C SER A 76 0.09 -18.09 -3.43
N HIS A 77 -0.42 -16.91 -3.14
CA HIS A 77 -0.20 -16.23 -1.85
C HIS A 77 -0.79 -17.01 -0.68
N VAL A 78 -2.05 -17.45 -0.79
CA VAL A 78 -2.71 -18.26 0.25
C VAL A 78 -1.97 -19.60 0.44
N PHE A 79 -1.53 -20.24 -0.64
CA PHE A 79 -0.74 -21.46 -0.58
C PHE A 79 0.57 -21.25 0.19
N ILE A 80 1.31 -20.16 -0.10
CA ILE A 80 2.54 -19.82 0.63
C ILE A 80 2.24 -19.64 2.13
N TRP A 81 1.16 -18.94 2.50
CA TRP A 81 0.78 -18.76 3.91
C TRP A 81 0.48 -20.09 4.59
N VAL A 82 -0.31 -20.96 3.94
CA VAL A 82 -0.66 -22.28 4.48
C VAL A 82 0.60 -23.14 4.67
N VAL A 83 1.45 -23.23 3.64
CA VAL A 83 2.72 -24.00 3.73
C VAL A 83 3.61 -23.43 4.85
N THR A 84 3.71 -22.11 4.97
CA THR A 84 4.50 -21.48 6.02
C THR A 84 3.99 -21.83 7.42
N ILE A 85 2.68 -21.82 7.64
CA ILE A 85 2.06 -22.23 8.90
C ILE A 85 2.33 -23.71 9.20
N MET A 86 2.17 -24.57 8.19
CA MET A 86 2.48 -26.01 8.33
C MET A 86 3.95 -26.26 8.67
N CYS A 87 4.87 -25.55 8.01
CA CYS A 87 6.31 -25.61 8.34
C CYS A 87 6.58 -25.14 9.76
N SER A 88 5.93 -24.05 10.21
CA SER A 88 6.06 -23.57 11.58
C SER A 88 5.62 -24.60 12.62
N ILE A 89 4.51 -25.29 12.36
CA ILE A 89 4.02 -26.36 13.22
C ILE A 89 4.99 -27.56 13.20
N TYR A 90 5.40 -27.99 12.02
CA TYR A 90 6.30 -29.15 11.85
C TYR A 90 7.65 -28.93 12.54
N PHE A 91 8.27 -27.77 12.35
CA PHE A 91 9.55 -27.45 12.96
C PHE A 91 9.43 -26.89 14.38
N GLN A 92 8.22 -26.79 14.92
CA GLN A 92 7.93 -26.18 16.23
C GLN A 92 8.60 -24.79 16.41
N SER A 93 8.61 -24.00 15.34
CA SER A 93 9.26 -22.69 15.29
C SER A 93 8.31 -21.62 14.76
N TRP A 94 8.20 -20.52 15.49
CA TRP A 94 7.41 -19.36 15.08
C TRP A 94 8.08 -18.50 14.01
N LEU A 95 9.38 -18.70 13.76
CA LEU A 95 10.15 -17.87 12.84
C LEU A 95 9.59 -17.80 11.42
N PRO A 96 9.17 -18.89 10.75
CA PRO A 96 8.58 -18.80 9.42
C PRO A 96 7.32 -17.93 9.40
N VAL A 97 6.41 -18.09 10.36
CA VAL A 97 5.19 -17.26 10.46
C VAL A 97 5.56 -15.82 10.77
N LEU A 98 6.51 -15.57 11.69
CA LEU A 98 6.96 -14.24 12.08
C LEU A 98 7.50 -13.45 10.87
N PHE A 99 8.26 -14.09 9.98
CA PHE A 99 8.94 -13.40 8.88
C PHE A 99 8.20 -13.45 7.54
N ILE A 100 7.25 -14.36 7.35
CA ILE A 100 6.56 -14.51 6.06
C ILE A 100 5.08 -14.10 6.15
N VAL A 101 4.37 -14.50 7.20
CA VAL A 101 2.93 -14.23 7.33
C VAL A 101 2.68 -12.91 8.06
N LEU A 102 3.27 -12.75 9.24
CA LEU A 102 3.01 -11.61 10.13
C LEU A 102 3.47 -10.25 9.60
N PRO A 103 4.46 -10.10 8.70
CA PRO A 103 4.77 -8.80 8.09
C PRO A 103 3.59 -8.14 7.40
N ASN A 104 2.66 -8.93 6.86
CA ASN A 104 1.42 -8.42 6.28
C ASN A 104 0.54 -7.65 7.28
N PHE A 105 0.76 -7.84 8.57
CA PHE A 105 -0.01 -7.22 9.65
C PHE A 105 0.77 -6.12 10.37
N TYR A 106 2.03 -6.36 10.75
CA TYR A 106 2.81 -5.37 11.49
C TYR A 106 3.55 -4.37 10.59
N GLY A 107 3.89 -4.75 9.35
CA GLY A 107 4.59 -3.87 8.40
C GLY A 107 3.77 -2.66 7.96
N LYS A 108 2.45 -2.74 8.06
CA LYS A 108 1.53 -1.66 7.69
C LYS A 108 1.81 -0.35 8.45
N THR A 109 2.23 -0.42 9.70
CA THR A 109 2.53 0.76 10.53
C THR A 109 3.56 1.68 9.88
N LEU A 110 4.67 1.12 9.37
CA LEU A 110 5.70 1.92 8.69
C LEU A 110 5.20 2.50 7.37
N VAL A 111 4.45 1.71 6.59
CA VAL A 111 3.84 2.18 5.34
C VAL A 111 2.88 3.33 5.59
N MET A 112 2.06 3.25 6.64
CA MET A 112 1.14 4.32 7.02
C MET A 112 1.88 5.60 7.44
N LEU A 113 2.95 5.48 8.24
CA LEU A 113 3.78 6.62 8.62
C LEU A 113 4.38 7.32 7.40
N MET A 114 4.94 6.56 6.48
CA MET A 114 5.53 7.11 5.25
C MET A 114 4.45 7.71 4.35
N GLY A 115 3.33 7.02 4.13
CA GLY A 115 2.21 7.49 3.32
C GLY A 115 1.62 8.80 3.84
N LEU A 116 1.46 8.95 5.17
CA LEU A 116 0.99 10.21 5.76
C LEU A 116 1.84 11.41 5.35
N THR A 117 3.16 11.27 5.33
CA THR A 117 4.06 12.36 4.95
C THR A 117 3.90 12.77 3.49
N GLN A 118 3.40 11.89 2.65
CA GLN A 118 3.27 12.09 1.20
C GLN A 118 1.92 12.67 0.78
N HIS A 119 0.87 12.49 1.58
CA HIS A 119 -0.50 12.91 1.25
C HIS A 119 -1.07 13.96 2.21
N ALA A 120 -0.65 13.96 3.49
CA ALA A 120 -1.26 14.81 4.50
C ALA A 120 -1.17 16.31 4.18
N GLY A 121 -2.32 17.01 4.32
CA GLY A 121 -2.42 18.46 4.15
C GLY A 121 -2.25 18.92 2.70
N LEU A 122 -2.43 18.05 1.73
CA LEU A 122 -2.54 18.37 0.31
C LEU A 122 -4.00 18.42 -0.14
N GLN A 123 -4.20 18.81 -1.39
CA GLN A 123 -5.56 18.86 -1.96
C GLN A 123 -6.08 17.43 -2.18
N GLU A 124 -7.38 17.28 -2.04
CA GLU A 124 -8.08 16.03 -2.29
C GLU A 124 -8.98 16.19 -3.53
N ASP A 125 -9.36 15.08 -4.14
CA ASP A 125 -10.35 15.06 -5.22
C ASP A 125 -9.93 15.78 -6.52
N ILE A 126 -8.63 15.89 -6.76
CA ILE A 126 -8.05 16.54 -7.94
C ILE A 126 -7.27 15.52 -8.75
N LYS A 127 -7.40 15.57 -10.07
CA LYS A 127 -6.70 14.67 -11.00
C LYS A 127 -5.18 14.95 -11.13
N ASP A 128 -4.74 16.13 -10.75
CA ASP A 128 -3.31 16.48 -10.83
C ASP A 128 -2.56 15.96 -9.60
N HIS A 129 -1.85 14.87 -9.78
CA HIS A 129 -1.08 14.24 -8.70
C HIS A 129 0.00 15.13 -8.10
N ARG A 130 0.43 16.18 -8.77
CA ARG A 130 1.37 17.18 -8.23
C ARG A 130 0.77 18.00 -7.10
N LEU A 131 -0.56 18.06 -7.00
CA LEU A 131 -1.30 18.79 -5.98
C LEU A 131 -1.80 17.87 -4.85
N THR A 132 -1.90 16.57 -5.10
CA THR A 132 -2.44 15.57 -4.16
C THR A 132 -1.35 14.73 -3.49
N THR A 133 -0.14 14.75 -4.03
CA THR A 133 0.99 14.00 -3.48
C THR A 133 2.26 14.84 -3.42
N ARG A 134 3.24 14.41 -2.64
CA ARG A 134 4.55 15.05 -2.58
C ARG A 134 5.69 14.03 -2.52
N THR A 135 6.82 14.42 -3.09
CA THR A 135 8.08 13.72 -2.93
C THR A 135 8.78 14.17 -1.65
N VAL A 136 9.33 13.22 -0.89
CA VAL A 136 9.99 13.46 0.40
C VAL A 136 11.36 12.81 0.37
N TYR A 137 12.45 13.59 0.47
CA TYR A 137 13.79 12.99 0.52
C TYR A 137 14.05 12.30 1.85
N LEU A 138 14.31 11.02 1.79
CA LEU A 138 14.68 10.18 2.92
C LEU A 138 16.19 9.91 2.94
N ASN A 139 16.71 9.49 4.11
CA ASN A 139 18.05 8.97 4.16
C ASN A 139 18.14 7.62 3.41
N PRO A 140 19.35 7.17 3.00
CA PRO A 140 19.50 5.97 2.19
C PRO A 140 18.91 4.69 2.77
N ILE A 141 18.91 4.55 4.10
CA ILE A 141 18.37 3.36 4.79
C ILE A 141 16.85 3.35 4.67
N PHE A 142 16.18 4.45 5.02
CA PHE A 142 14.73 4.54 4.89
C PHE A 142 14.26 4.51 3.44
N SER A 143 15.01 5.13 2.52
CA SER A 143 14.74 5.07 1.08
C SER A 143 14.76 3.61 0.58
N PHE A 144 15.78 2.84 0.98
CA PHE A 144 15.87 1.41 0.64
C PHE A 144 14.71 0.60 1.26
N LEU A 145 14.44 0.78 2.56
CA LEU A 145 13.34 0.07 3.25
C LEU A 145 11.96 0.41 2.69
N TYR A 146 11.81 1.62 2.17
CA TYR A 146 10.56 2.08 1.56
C TYR A 146 10.51 1.86 0.04
N TRP A 147 11.45 1.13 -0.54
CA TRP A 147 11.50 0.79 -1.97
C TRP A 147 11.53 2.02 -2.89
N HIS A 148 12.18 3.09 -2.47
CA HIS A 148 12.22 4.37 -3.19
C HIS A 148 10.84 5.00 -3.44
N MET A 149 9.82 4.59 -2.67
CA MET A 149 8.47 5.13 -2.77
C MET A 149 8.32 6.55 -2.19
N GLU A 150 9.40 7.12 -1.66
CA GLU A 150 9.51 8.54 -1.31
C GLU A 150 9.39 9.47 -2.52
N TYR A 151 9.68 8.97 -3.73
CA TYR A 151 9.43 9.65 -5.01
C TYR A 151 7.97 9.46 -5.44
N HIS A 152 7.04 9.93 -4.60
CA HIS A 152 5.65 9.53 -4.69
C HIS A 152 4.85 10.24 -5.78
N VAL A 153 5.18 11.50 -6.07
CA VAL A 153 4.59 12.22 -7.21
C VAL A 153 4.93 11.50 -8.52
N GLU A 154 6.21 11.14 -8.68
CA GLU A 154 6.70 10.41 -9.85
C GLU A 154 6.02 9.06 -9.98
N HIS A 155 5.83 8.36 -8.86
CA HIS A 155 5.11 7.08 -8.84
C HIS A 155 3.64 7.23 -9.28
N HIS A 156 2.93 8.23 -8.78
CA HIS A 156 1.54 8.47 -9.18
C HIS A 156 1.39 8.91 -10.63
N MET A 157 2.32 9.73 -11.13
CA MET A 157 2.29 10.17 -12.53
C MET A 157 2.73 9.08 -13.52
N PHE A 158 3.65 8.20 -13.10
CA PHE A 158 4.23 7.17 -13.95
C PHE A 158 4.24 5.80 -13.24
N PRO A 159 3.07 5.22 -12.93
CA PRO A 159 2.96 3.99 -12.14
C PRO A 159 3.61 2.76 -12.80
N GLN A 160 3.90 2.82 -14.09
CA GLN A 160 4.60 1.77 -14.83
C GLN A 160 6.11 1.75 -14.58
N VAL A 161 6.67 2.83 -14.01
CA VAL A 161 8.11 2.90 -13.72
C VAL A 161 8.41 2.12 -12.45
N PRO A 162 9.30 1.10 -12.51
CA PRO A 162 9.68 0.34 -11.34
C PRO A 162 10.32 1.23 -10.25
N SER A 163 10.09 0.90 -9.00
CA SER A 163 10.53 1.69 -7.84
C SER A 163 12.02 2.02 -7.85
N TYR A 164 12.88 1.09 -8.25
CA TYR A 164 14.33 1.29 -8.35
C TYR A 164 14.76 2.30 -9.42
N ASN A 165 13.88 2.69 -10.34
CA ASN A 165 14.12 3.72 -11.34
C ASN A 165 13.46 5.07 -11.01
N LEU A 166 12.64 5.17 -9.96
CA LEU A 166 11.95 6.42 -9.59
C LEU A 166 12.94 7.57 -9.30
N LYS A 167 14.07 7.26 -8.65
CA LYS A 167 15.13 8.25 -8.42
C LYS A 167 15.72 8.82 -9.72
N LYS A 168 15.88 7.98 -10.75
CA LYS A 168 16.36 8.41 -12.06
C LYS A 168 15.30 9.25 -12.79
N LEU A 169 14.04 8.81 -12.71
CA LEU A 169 12.91 9.56 -13.25
C LEU A 169 12.83 10.95 -12.61
N HIS A 170 12.89 11.02 -11.27
CA HIS A 170 12.90 12.29 -10.55
C HIS A 170 14.00 13.23 -11.05
N ALA A 171 15.22 12.74 -11.24
CA ALA A 171 16.33 13.56 -11.73
C ALA A 171 16.05 14.17 -13.12
N LEU A 172 15.24 13.51 -13.94
CA LEU A 172 14.89 13.99 -15.29
C LEU A 172 13.75 15.02 -15.29
N ILE A 173 12.81 14.92 -14.33
CA ILE A 173 11.58 15.73 -14.36
C ILE A 173 11.42 16.67 -13.15
N LYS A 174 12.39 16.70 -12.22
CA LYS A 174 12.32 17.49 -10.96
C LYS A 174 11.96 18.95 -11.16
N ASP A 175 12.40 19.55 -12.26
CA ASP A 175 12.15 20.97 -12.57
C ASP A 175 10.69 21.24 -12.96
N GLN A 176 9.92 20.20 -13.25
CA GLN A 176 8.49 20.24 -13.57
C GLN A 176 7.61 19.79 -12.38
N MET A 177 8.25 19.38 -11.27
CA MET A 177 7.58 18.86 -10.09
C MET A 177 7.52 19.88 -8.96
N PRO A 178 6.56 19.78 -8.05
CA PRO A 178 6.58 20.55 -6.83
C PRO A 178 7.88 20.29 -6.05
N PRO A 179 8.37 21.30 -5.30
CA PRO A 179 9.61 21.13 -4.53
C PRO A 179 9.46 20.00 -3.51
N ALA A 180 10.39 19.05 -3.56
CA ALA A 180 10.43 17.94 -2.63
C ALA A 180 10.76 18.42 -1.21
N ARG A 181 10.15 17.83 -0.20
CA ARG A 181 10.47 18.09 1.21
C ARG A 181 11.68 17.28 1.66
N LYS A 182 12.46 17.82 2.60
CA LYS A 182 13.56 17.12 3.25
C LYS A 182 13.08 16.54 4.58
N GLY A 183 13.20 15.23 4.72
CA GLY A 183 12.82 14.52 5.95
C GLY A 183 11.31 14.32 6.11
N LEU A 184 10.96 13.62 7.17
CA LEU A 184 9.57 13.23 7.50
C LEU A 184 8.74 14.34 8.17
N TRP A 185 9.38 15.49 8.48
CA TRP A 185 8.78 16.61 9.25
C TRP A 185 8.91 17.93 8.52
#